data_80cff505810aceccf74aa2768c4dcc46
#
_entry.id   80cff505810aceccf74aa2768c4dcc46
#
_cell.length_a   1.000
_cell.length_b   1.000
_cell.length_c   1.000
_cell.angle_alpha   90.00
_cell.angle_beta   90.00
_cell.angle_gamma   90.00
#
_symmetry.space_group_name_H-M   'P 1'
#
loop_
_entity.id
_entity.type
_entity.pdbx_description
1 polymer ?
#
loop_
_entity_poly.entity_id
_entity_poly.type
_entity_poly.pdbx_seq_one_letter_code
_entity_poly.pdbx_strand_id
1 'polypeptide(L)'
;RMREQGSISRAQYDKASKSPITAQVYVRNVELPALYGAEMVRKHLLQEYGKNAYNQGMIAHTTLSSKMQLSAEAAVSQKLLEYDRRHGYRGPEYRKIQGTDEYLAAPEYGYPENWSRTLSVMEVFGGQHPGIVTRVNETDISVLTQDLEEISIDWSGLRWARPYIDADRRAPAPKTAAEIVTTGDVIRYEISENGTARLGQHPNIQGAIVALDPYDGAIKAIVGGFDFNAKQFNHATQARRQPGSNFKPFYYAGAIENGLTAASIYNDAPLVLPGEELEKTYRPKNSGDVFHGNIRLREALYRSINLVSI
;
A
#
# COMPACT_ATOMS: atom_id res chain seq x y z
N ARG A 1 15.12 -36.82 -28.02
CA ARG A 1 15.62 -36.06 -29.20
C ARG A 1 17.16 -36.04 -29.23
N MET A 2 17.87 -35.43 -28.22
CA MET A 2 19.35 -35.37 -28.20
C MET A 2 20.01 -36.76 -28.23
N ARG A 3 19.43 -37.78 -27.54
CA ARG A 3 19.87 -39.17 -27.59
C ARG A 3 19.61 -39.84 -28.93
N GLU A 4 18.45 -39.61 -29.54
CA GLU A 4 18.10 -40.19 -30.85
C GLU A 4 18.97 -39.61 -31.99
N GLN A 5 19.43 -38.38 -31.82
CA GLN A 5 20.35 -37.71 -32.75
C GLN A 5 21.82 -38.02 -32.47
N GLY A 6 22.11 -38.86 -31.50
CA GLY A 6 23.50 -39.25 -31.17
C GLY A 6 24.31 -38.14 -30.46
N SER A 7 23.69 -36.99 -30.10
CA SER A 7 24.36 -35.85 -29.44
C SER A 7 24.77 -36.17 -28.00
N ILE A 8 24.12 -37.11 -27.34
CA ILE A 8 24.45 -37.62 -25.99
C ILE A 8 24.35 -39.16 -25.92
N SER A 9 25.20 -39.77 -25.12
CA SER A 9 25.14 -41.22 -24.83
C SER A 9 23.95 -41.57 -23.93
N ARG A 10 23.60 -42.85 -23.86
CA ARG A 10 22.54 -43.35 -22.95
C ARG A 10 22.87 -43.04 -21.49
N ALA A 11 24.12 -43.22 -21.07
CA ALA A 11 24.54 -42.89 -19.69
C ALA A 11 24.40 -41.40 -19.37
N GLN A 12 24.70 -40.50 -20.31
CA GLN A 12 24.50 -39.05 -20.15
C GLN A 12 23.02 -38.71 -20.07
N TYR A 13 22.18 -39.33 -20.90
CA TYR A 13 20.73 -39.18 -20.82
C TYR A 13 20.18 -39.63 -19.48
N ASP A 14 20.53 -40.82 -19.01
CA ASP A 14 20.03 -41.36 -17.74
C ASP A 14 20.49 -40.52 -16.53
N LYS A 15 21.69 -39.95 -16.58
CA LYS A 15 22.19 -39.01 -15.57
C LYS A 15 21.44 -37.68 -15.60
N ALA A 16 21.25 -37.11 -16.77
CA ALA A 16 20.61 -35.82 -16.95
C ALA A 16 19.08 -35.85 -16.60
N SER A 17 18.40 -36.96 -16.97
CA SER A 17 16.99 -37.15 -16.68
C SER A 17 16.67 -37.32 -15.19
N LYS A 18 17.65 -37.75 -14.40
CA LYS A 18 17.56 -37.92 -12.92
C LYS A 18 18.06 -36.69 -12.16
N SER A 19 18.74 -35.76 -12.85
CA SER A 19 19.23 -34.54 -12.22
C SER A 19 18.06 -33.57 -11.92
N PRO A 20 18.03 -32.95 -10.74
CA PRO A 20 17.03 -31.93 -10.46
C PRO A 20 17.21 -30.77 -11.44
N ILE A 21 16.09 -30.12 -11.81
CA ILE A 21 16.13 -28.90 -12.61
C ILE A 21 16.69 -27.78 -11.72
N THR A 22 17.90 -27.35 -12.03
CA THR A 22 18.59 -26.27 -11.31
C THR A 22 18.45 -24.91 -12.00
N ALA A 23 17.71 -24.87 -13.13
CA ALA A 23 17.45 -23.64 -13.84
C ALA A 23 16.62 -22.71 -12.97
N GLN A 24 17.15 -21.53 -12.70
CA GLN A 24 16.44 -20.46 -12.00
C GLN A 24 16.24 -19.29 -12.94
N VAL A 25 15.11 -18.60 -12.83
CA VAL A 25 14.91 -17.32 -13.48
C VAL A 25 15.89 -16.34 -12.85
N TYR A 26 16.85 -15.86 -13.63
CA TYR A 26 17.80 -14.86 -13.15
C TYR A 26 17.10 -13.51 -13.03
N VAL A 27 16.61 -13.20 -11.84
CA VAL A 27 16.06 -11.89 -11.51
C VAL A 27 17.20 -11.02 -11.01
N ARG A 28 17.35 -9.82 -11.59
CA ARG A 28 18.33 -8.86 -11.09
C ARG A 28 18.00 -8.56 -9.62
N ASN A 29 18.96 -8.77 -8.74
CA ASN A 29 18.78 -8.49 -7.32
C ASN A 29 18.58 -6.97 -7.14
N VAL A 30 17.42 -6.56 -6.66
CA VAL A 30 17.09 -5.17 -6.32
C VAL A 30 17.39 -4.98 -4.84
N GLU A 31 18.51 -4.32 -4.53
CA GLU A 31 18.95 -4.11 -3.15
C GLU A 31 18.02 -3.16 -2.36
N LEU A 32 17.42 -2.19 -3.06
CA LEU A 32 16.49 -1.21 -2.48
C LEU A 32 15.21 -1.14 -3.31
N PRO A 33 14.03 -1.50 -2.77
CA PRO A 33 12.77 -1.50 -3.50
C PRO A 33 12.17 -0.09 -3.66
N ALA A 34 12.97 0.89 -4.13
CA ALA A 34 12.54 2.28 -4.36
C ALA A 34 11.85 2.45 -5.73
N LEU A 35 10.86 1.61 -6.05
CA LEU A 35 10.29 1.48 -7.39
C LEU A 35 9.62 2.76 -7.89
N TYR A 36 8.94 3.53 -7.03
CA TYR A 36 8.35 4.83 -7.41
C TYR A 36 9.45 5.85 -7.80
N GLY A 37 10.55 5.90 -7.05
CA GLY A 37 11.71 6.74 -7.37
C GLY A 37 12.41 6.29 -8.65
N ALA A 38 12.62 4.99 -8.82
CA ALA A 38 13.20 4.41 -10.03
C ALA A 38 12.38 4.72 -11.28
N GLU A 39 11.05 4.64 -11.19
CA GLU A 39 10.16 5.00 -12.31
C GLU A 39 10.19 6.50 -12.63
N MET A 40 10.36 7.37 -11.65
CA MET A 40 10.58 8.80 -11.89
C MET A 40 11.88 9.03 -12.66
N VAL A 41 12.97 8.38 -12.26
CA VAL A 41 14.26 8.44 -12.97
C VAL A 41 14.12 7.90 -14.38
N ARG A 42 13.49 6.74 -14.57
CA ARG A 42 13.24 6.15 -15.88
C ARG A 42 12.49 7.11 -16.81
N LYS A 43 11.42 7.74 -16.32
CA LYS A 43 10.64 8.73 -17.08
C LYS A 43 11.49 9.94 -17.48
N HIS A 44 12.28 10.45 -16.55
CA HIS A 44 13.17 11.59 -16.82
C HIS A 44 14.22 11.24 -17.90
N LEU A 45 14.89 10.09 -17.78
CA LEU A 45 15.86 9.65 -18.76
C LEU A 45 15.23 9.44 -20.15
N LEU A 46 14.02 8.90 -20.21
CA LEU A 46 13.29 8.76 -21.48
C LEU A 46 12.92 10.11 -22.10
N GLN A 47 12.59 11.09 -21.28
CA GLN A 47 12.24 12.44 -21.70
C GLN A 47 13.45 13.16 -22.30
N GLU A 48 14.64 13.01 -21.69
CA GLU A 48 15.89 13.66 -22.11
C GLU A 48 16.57 12.93 -23.27
N TYR A 49 16.61 11.60 -23.26
CA TYR A 49 17.41 10.78 -24.18
C TYR A 49 16.58 9.89 -25.11
N GLY A 50 15.25 9.91 -24.98
CA GLY A 50 14.38 9.05 -25.75
C GLY A 50 14.71 7.56 -25.59
N LYS A 51 14.54 6.76 -26.64
CA LYS A 51 14.81 5.31 -26.62
C LYS A 51 16.28 4.98 -26.35
N ASN A 52 17.20 5.92 -26.57
CA ASN A 52 18.63 5.74 -26.30
C ASN A 52 18.91 5.50 -24.81
N ALA A 53 18.04 5.97 -23.89
CA ALA A 53 18.15 5.72 -22.47
C ALA A 53 18.30 4.21 -22.13
N TYR A 54 17.74 3.31 -22.92
CA TYR A 54 17.83 1.86 -22.69
C TYR A 54 19.12 1.22 -23.25
N ASN A 55 19.77 1.86 -24.22
CA ASN A 55 20.84 1.23 -25.02
C ASN A 55 22.23 1.78 -24.69
N GLN A 56 22.33 2.89 -23.94
CA GLN A 56 23.60 3.57 -23.69
C GLN A 56 24.27 3.18 -22.36
N GLY A 57 23.72 2.22 -21.61
CA GLY A 57 24.31 1.77 -20.34
C GLY A 57 24.37 2.88 -19.29
N MET A 58 23.38 3.77 -19.24
CA MET A 58 23.34 4.90 -18.31
C MET A 58 23.25 4.45 -16.85
N ILE A 59 23.96 5.15 -15.98
CA ILE A 59 23.90 5.02 -14.53
C ILE A 59 23.35 6.32 -13.96
N ALA A 60 22.24 6.25 -13.24
CA ALA A 60 21.65 7.38 -12.57
C ALA A 60 21.93 7.31 -11.05
N HIS A 61 22.61 8.33 -10.52
CA HIS A 61 22.80 8.51 -9.09
C HIS A 61 21.68 9.39 -8.55
N THR A 62 20.97 8.90 -7.52
CA THR A 62 19.85 9.62 -6.90
C THR A 62 20.26 10.17 -5.53
N THR A 63 19.44 11.06 -4.99
CA THR A 63 19.61 11.61 -3.63
C THR A 63 18.93 10.76 -2.56
N LEU A 64 18.31 9.62 -2.94
CA LEU A 64 17.60 8.73 -2.01
C LEU A 64 18.55 8.16 -0.97
N SER A 65 18.08 8.16 0.28
CA SER A 65 18.72 7.47 1.40
C SER A 65 18.06 6.10 1.58
N SER A 66 18.82 5.01 1.47
CA SER A 66 18.28 3.65 1.63
C SER A 66 17.56 3.47 2.97
N LYS A 67 18.15 3.98 4.07
CA LYS A 67 17.55 3.93 5.40
C LYS A 67 16.19 4.66 5.45
N MET A 68 16.12 5.88 4.91
CA MET A 68 14.87 6.67 4.90
C MET A 68 13.84 6.06 3.99
N GLN A 69 14.24 5.55 2.84
CA GLN A 69 13.34 4.89 1.88
C GLN A 69 12.69 3.65 2.49
N LEU A 70 13.46 2.74 3.08
CA LEU A 70 12.94 1.54 3.75
C LEU A 70 11.98 1.90 4.89
N SER A 71 12.34 2.92 5.71
CA SER A 71 11.46 3.39 6.78
C SER A 71 10.15 3.99 6.25
N ALA A 72 10.21 4.73 5.14
CA ALA A 72 9.04 5.33 4.50
C ALA A 72 8.11 4.25 3.91
N GLU A 73 8.66 3.24 3.24
CA GLU A 73 7.89 2.10 2.70
C GLU A 73 7.19 1.32 3.80
N ALA A 74 7.92 0.95 4.85
CA ALA A 74 7.35 0.28 6.01
C ALA A 74 6.23 1.11 6.66
N ALA A 75 6.45 2.42 6.84
CA ALA A 75 5.47 3.31 7.45
C ALA A 75 4.19 3.44 6.60
N VAL A 76 4.31 3.62 5.27
CA VAL A 76 3.14 3.74 4.38
C VAL A 76 2.36 2.42 4.38
N SER A 77 3.03 1.29 4.14
CA SER A 77 2.38 -0.01 4.09
C SER A 77 1.66 -0.32 5.41
N GLN A 78 2.36 -0.20 6.53
CA GLN A 78 1.80 -0.46 7.86
C GLN A 78 0.59 0.44 8.16
N LYS A 79 0.70 1.75 7.90
CA LYS A 79 -0.38 2.69 8.23
C LYS A 79 -1.60 2.55 7.33
N LEU A 80 -1.43 2.19 6.07
CA LEU A 80 -2.53 1.89 5.18
C LEU A 80 -3.27 0.61 5.61
N LEU A 81 -2.53 -0.44 5.99
CA LEU A 81 -3.12 -1.67 6.53
C LEU A 81 -3.82 -1.44 7.87
N GLU A 82 -3.22 -0.68 8.80
CA GLU A 82 -3.85 -0.32 10.08
C GLU A 82 -5.15 0.48 9.88
N TYR A 83 -5.12 1.45 8.97
CA TYR A 83 -6.31 2.24 8.63
C TYR A 83 -7.41 1.35 8.08
N ASP A 84 -7.08 0.52 7.10
CA ASP A 84 -8.02 -0.36 6.42
C ASP A 84 -8.68 -1.37 7.38
N ARG A 85 -7.88 -1.97 8.28
CA ARG A 85 -8.39 -2.86 9.36
C ARG A 85 -9.34 -2.15 10.31
N ARG A 86 -9.09 -0.89 10.64
CA ARG A 86 -10.01 -0.10 11.50
C ARG A 86 -11.38 0.10 10.86
N HIS A 87 -11.49 0.03 9.54
CA HIS A 87 -12.75 0.19 8.82
C HIS A 87 -13.48 -1.15 8.57
N GLY A 88 -12.82 -2.27 8.86
CA GLY A 88 -13.43 -3.60 8.82
C GLY A 88 -12.99 -4.46 7.66
N TYR A 89 -13.38 -5.73 7.73
CA TYR A 89 -13.05 -6.74 6.74
C TYR A 89 -14.11 -6.77 5.64
N ARG A 90 -13.68 -6.72 4.38
CA ARG A 90 -14.57 -6.71 3.21
C ARG A 90 -14.92 -8.10 2.68
N GLY A 91 -14.43 -9.14 3.36
CA GLY A 91 -14.61 -10.52 2.95
C GLY A 91 -13.44 -11.05 2.11
N PRO A 92 -13.50 -12.33 1.73
CA PRO A 92 -12.50 -12.97 0.88
C PRO A 92 -12.49 -12.35 -0.52
N GLU A 93 -11.36 -12.46 -1.24
CA GLU A 93 -11.26 -11.98 -2.63
C GLU A 93 -12.17 -12.77 -3.57
N TYR A 94 -12.22 -14.08 -3.35
CA TYR A 94 -13.16 -14.97 -4.06
C TYR A 94 -13.81 -15.90 -3.05
N ARG A 95 -15.14 -16.06 -3.18
CA ARG A 95 -15.90 -16.98 -2.34
C ARG A 95 -16.02 -18.32 -3.02
N LYS A 96 -15.81 -19.39 -2.24
CA LYS A 96 -16.08 -20.79 -2.62
C LYS A 96 -15.67 -21.09 -4.06
N ILE A 97 -14.38 -21.08 -4.34
CA ILE A 97 -13.85 -21.29 -5.70
C ILE A 97 -14.14 -22.70 -6.20
N GLN A 98 -14.06 -22.90 -7.52
CA GLN A 98 -14.28 -24.19 -8.17
C GLN A 98 -13.41 -25.30 -7.54
N GLY A 99 -13.96 -26.49 -7.40
CA GLY A 99 -13.32 -27.65 -6.74
C GLY A 99 -13.63 -27.76 -5.25
N THR A 100 -14.24 -26.72 -4.63
CA THR A 100 -14.55 -26.74 -3.19
C THR A 100 -15.50 -27.87 -2.81
N ASP A 101 -16.55 -28.12 -3.59
CA ASP A 101 -17.52 -29.18 -3.28
C ASP A 101 -16.90 -30.57 -3.44
N GLU A 102 -16.01 -30.76 -4.42
CA GLU A 102 -15.23 -31.99 -4.61
C GLU A 102 -14.31 -32.21 -3.41
N TYR A 103 -13.59 -31.20 -2.97
CA TYR A 103 -12.73 -31.25 -1.80
C TYR A 103 -13.53 -31.57 -0.51
N LEU A 104 -14.68 -30.93 -0.30
CA LEU A 104 -15.52 -31.19 0.87
C LEU A 104 -16.11 -32.59 0.88
N ALA A 105 -16.36 -33.16 -0.28
CA ALA A 105 -16.89 -34.55 -0.39
C ALA A 105 -15.83 -35.61 -0.08
N ALA A 106 -14.56 -35.37 -0.39
CA ALA A 106 -13.49 -36.35 -0.25
C ALA A 106 -12.11 -35.67 -0.05
N PRO A 107 -11.87 -35.04 1.11
CA PRO A 107 -10.64 -34.29 1.39
C PRO A 107 -9.39 -35.20 1.43
N GLU A 108 -9.56 -36.51 1.61
CA GLU A 108 -8.49 -37.49 1.61
C GLU A 108 -7.79 -37.66 0.27
N TYR A 109 -8.43 -37.24 -0.84
CA TYR A 109 -7.80 -37.26 -2.17
C TYR A 109 -6.90 -36.05 -2.44
N GLY A 110 -6.75 -35.14 -1.47
CA GLY A 110 -5.93 -33.95 -1.58
C GLY A 110 -6.64 -32.74 -2.19
N TYR A 111 -5.83 -31.71 -2.47
CA TYR A 111 -6.39 -30.45 -2.97
C TYR A 111 -6.71 -30.51 -4.47
N PRO A 112 -7.80 -29.89 -4.93
CA PRO A 112 -8.13 -29.80 -6.35
C PRO A 112 -7.02 -29.10 -7.15
N GLU A 113 -6.71 -29.58 -8.36
CA GLU A 113 -5.67 -29.02 -9.22
C GLU A 113 -5.88 -27.52 -9.54
N ASN A 114 -7.11 -27.10 -9.67
CA ASN A 114 -7.42 -25.70 -9.92
C ASN A 114 -7.11 -24.78 -8.74
N TRP A 115 -6.99 -25.28 -7.51
CA TRP A 115 -6.58 -24.50 -6.34
C TRP A 115 -5.11 -24.09 -6.46
N SER A 116 -4.22 -25.03 -6.80
CA SER A 116 -2.81 -24.74 -7.03
C SER A 116 -2.62 -23.77 -8.20
N ARG A 117 -3.39 -23.95 -9.27
CA ARG A 117 -3.39 -23.03 -10.42
C ARG A 117 -3.87 -21.63 -10.04
N THR A 118 -4.94 -21.51 -9.26
CA THR A 118 -5.42 -20.22 -8.77
C THR A 118 -4.38 -19.50 -7.94
N LEU A 119 -3.75 -20.19 -6.98
CA LEU A 119 -2.73 -19.61 -6.14
C LEU A 119 -1.47 -19.19 -6.93
N SER A 120 -1.05 -20.00 -7.90
CA SER A 120 0.18 -19.75 -8.68
C SER A 120 0.15 -18.48 -9.53
N VAL A 121 -1.03 -18.01 -9.91
CA VAL A 121 -1.20 -16.77 -10.70
C VAL A 121 -1.49 -15.53 -9.86
N MET A 122 -1.70 -15.69 -8.55
CA MET A 122 -1.97 -14.58 -7.64
C MET A 122 -0.67 -13.97 -7.13
N GLU A 123 -0.51 -12.69 -7.28
CA GLU A 123 0.70 -11.98 -6.83
C GLU A 123 0.61 -11.59 -5.35
N VAL A 124 1.78 -11.47 -4.71
CA VAL A 124 1.93 -10.96 -3.35
C VAL A 124 2.18 -9.46 -3.42
N PHE A 125 1.36 -8.67 -2.75
CA PHE A 125 1.50 -7.23 -2.67
C PHE A 125 1.58 -6.78 -1.22
N GLY A 126 2.57 -5.96 -0.87
CA GLY A 126 2.74 -5.40 0.46
C GLY A 126 2.77 -6.44 1.58
N GLY A 127 3.32 -7.64 1.30
CA GLY A 127 3.37 -8.74 2.25
C GLY A 127 2.04 -9.47 2.47
N GLN A 128 1.01 -9.20 1.64
CA GLN A 128 -0.27 -9.89 1.69
C GLN A 128 -0.26 -11.09 0.73
N HIS A 129 -0.07 -12.28 1.27
CA HIS A 129 -0.01 -13.54 0.53
C HIS A 129 -1.41 -14.07 0.24
N PRO A 130 -1.67 -14.66 -0.95
CA PRO A 130 -2.92 -15.34 -1.21
C PRO A 130 -2.93 -16.72 -0.56
N GLY A 131 -4.11 -17.16 -0.13
CA GLY A 131 -4.31 -18.50 0.39
C GLY A 131 -5.75 -18.94 0.25
N ILE A 132 -5.99 -20.26 0.22
CA ILE A 132 -7.30 -20.86 0.14
C ILE A 132 -7.64 -21.51 1.47
N VAL A 133 -8.79 -21.18 2.01
CA VAL A 133 -9.28 -21.76 3.26
C VAL A 133 -9.63 -23.24 3.04
N THR A 134 -8.92 -24.14 3.73
CA THR A 134 -9.14 -25.60 3.63
C THR A 134 -10.05 -26.11 4.72
N ARG A 135 -10.01 -25.50 5.91
CA ARG A 135 -10.82 -25.89 7.05
C ARG A 135 -11.16 -24.66 7.89
N VAL A 136 -12.36 -24.68 8.46
CA VAL A 136 -12.83 -23.66 9.39
C VAL A 136 -13.27 -24.37 10.68
N ASN A 137 -12.60 -24.06 11.77
CA ASN A 137 -12.98 -24.47 13.13
C ASN A 137 -13.72 -23.32 13.84
N GLU A 138 -13.97 -23.45 15.13
CA GLU A 138 -14.65 -22.40 15.90
C GLU A 138 -13.77 -21.14 16.01
N THR A 139 -12.47 -21.30 16.31
CA THR A 139 -11.54 -20.21 16.63
C THR A 139 -10.30 -20.14 15.78
N ASP A 140 -10.17 -20.98 14.77
CA ASP A 140 -9.04 -20.99 13.83
C ASP A 140 -9.47 -21.43 12.45
N ILE A 141 -8.61 -21.19 11.48
CA ILE A 141 -8.75 -21.70 10.10
C ILE A 141 -7.44 -22.32 9.63
N SER A 142 -7.55 -23.34 8.77
CA SER A 142 -6.42 -23.82 7.98
C SER A 142 -6.44 -23.18 6.59
N VAL A 143 -5.28 -22.85 6.07
CA VAL A 143 -5.09 -22.13 4.80
C VAL A 143 -4.01 -22.81 3.97
N LEU A 144 -4.33 -23.19 2.74
CA LEU A 144 -3.38 -23.65 1.73
C LEU A 144 -2.64 -22.46 1.15
N THR A 145 -1.32 -22.47 1.22
CA THR A 145 -0.42 -21.43 0.69
C THR A 145 -0.08 -21.64 -0.78
N GLN A 146 0.63 -20.69 -1.41
CA GLN A 146 1.13 -20.83 -2.78
C GLN A 146 2.13 -21.99 -2.94
N ASP A 147 2.88 -22.31 -1.88
CA ASP A 147 3.82 -23.42 -1.86
C ASP A 147 3.14 -24.78 -1.58
N LEU A 148 1.80 -24.78 -1.54
CA LEU A 148 0.96 -25.95 -1.25
C LEU A 148 1.18 -26.51 0.16
N GLU A 149 1.63 -25.70 1.08
CA GLU A 149 1.73 -26.01 2.50
C GLU A 149 0.48 -25.52 3.23
N GLU A 150 0.06 -26.22 4.27
CA GLU A 150 -1.05 -25.80 5.11
C GLU A 150 -0.52 -25.05 6.33
N ILE A 151 -1.03 -23.82 6.51
CA ILE A 151 -0.76 -23.01 7.71
C ILE A 151 -2.05 -22.79 8.50
N SER A 152 -1.92 -22.51 9.79
CA SER A 152 -3.06 -22.17 10.64
C SER A 152 -3.07 -20.68 10.96
N ILE A 153 -4.28 -20.07 10.95
CA ILE A 153 -4.52 -18.73 11.47
C ILE A 153 -5.45 -18.86 12.67
N ASP A 154 -4.93 -18.55 13.83
CA ASP A 154 -5.67 -18.61 15.10
C ASP A 154 -6.63 -17.42 15.29
N TRP A 155 -7.41 -17.46 16.37
CA TRP A 155 -8.37 -16.40 16.69
C TRP A 155 -7.73 -15.02 16.84
N SER A 156 -6.49 -14.95 17.33
CA SER A 156 -5.80 -13.66 17.47
C SER A 156 -5.55 -13.01 16.12
N GLY A 157 -5.32 -13.79 15.09
CA GLY A 157 -5.19 -13.37 13.69
C GLY A 157 -6.51 -13.07 12.98
N LEU A 158 -7.63 -13.61 13.47
CA LEU A 158 -8.96 -13.52 12.83
C LEU A 158 -9.88 -12.47 13.46
N ARG A 159 -9.90 -12.33 14.79
CA ARG A 159 -10.89 -11.56 15.57
C ARG A 159 -11.05 -10.09 15.19
N TRP A 160 -10.07 -9.51 14.46
CA TRP A 160 -10.16 -8.14 13.99
C TRP A 160 -11.17 -7.97 12.86
N ALA A 161 -11.53 -9.06 12.14
CA ALA A 161 -12.26 -9.08 10.89
C ALA A 161 -13.76 -8.79 11.06
N ARG A 162 -14.08 -7.68 11.73
CA ARG A 162 -15.46 -7.17 11.79
C ARG A 162 -15.91 -6.81 10.39
N PRO A 163 -17.09 -7.27 9.92
CA PRO A 163 -17.53 -6.97 8.56
C PRO A 163 -17.66 -5.46 8.31
N TYR A 164 -17.10 -5.00 7.19
CA TYR A 164 -17.24 -3.65 6.69
C TYR A 164 -18.69 -3.37 6.28
N ILE A 165 -19.22 -2.20 6.64
CA ILE A 165 -20.53 -1.72 6.19
C ILE A 165 -20.35 -0.52 5.27
N ASP A 166 -19.73 0.54 5.78
CA ASP A 166 -19.41 1.76 5.02
C ASP A 166 -18.20 2.48 5.66
N ALA A 167 -17.88 3.68 5.19
CA ALA A 167 -16.71 4.44 5.64
C ALA A 167 -16.69 4.71 7.16
N ASP A 168 -17.87 4.80 7.79
CA ASP A 168 -18.02 5.18 9.20
C ASP A 168 -18.45 4.02 10.10
N ARG A 169 -18.91 2.90 9.53
CA ARG A 169 -19.56 1.82 10.29
C ARG A 169 -19.00 0.44 9.95
N ARG A 170 -18.91 -0.38 10.99
CA ARG A 170 -18.60 -1.82 10.95
C ARG A 170 -19.71 -2.59 11.63
N ALA A 171 -19.92 -3.84 11.22
CA ALA A 171 -20.79 -4.77 11.91
C ALA A 171 -20.24 -5.16 13.31
N PRO A 172 -21.01 -5.82 14.16
CA PRO A 172 -20.52 -6.42 15.40
C PRO A 172 -19.28 -7.29 15.17
N ALA A 173 -18.48 -7.46 16.21
CA ALA A 173 -17.31 -8.35 16.14
C ALA A 173 -17.75 -9.79 15.92
N PRO A 174 -17.07 -10.55 15.04
CA PRO A 174 -17.35 -11.96 14.84
C PRO A 174 -17.07 -12.74 16.12
N LYS A 175 -17.79 -13.81 16.34
CA LYS A 175 -17.64 -14.71 17.50
C LYS A 175 -16.95 -16.01 17.11
N THR A 176 -17.07 -16.42 15.85
CA THR A 176 -16.47 -17.64 15.30
C THR A 176 -15.79 -17.36 13.98
N ALA A 177 -14.86 -18.22 13.57
CA ALA A 177 -14.19 -18.12 12.27
C ALA A 177 -15.17 -18.34 11.10
N ALA A 178 -16.21 -19.11 11.28
CA ALA A 178 -17.26 -19.35 10.28
C ALA A 178 -18.10 -18.10 9.95
N GLU A 179 -18.13 -17.10 10.83
CA GLU A 179 -18.73 -15.79 10.53
C GLU A 179 -17.86 -14.92 9.63
N ILE A 180 -16.58 -15.28 9.44
CA ILE A 180 -15.60 -14.52 8.67
C ILE A 180 -15.40 -15.11 7.29
N VAL A 181 -15.12 -16.44 7.22
CA VAL A 181 -14.77 -17.17 6.01
C VAL A 181 -15.38 -18.56 5.99
N THR A 182 -15.39 -19.18 4.81
CA THR A 182 -15.82 -20.57 4.60
C THR A 182 -14.74 -21.33 3.83
N THR A 183 -14.79 -22.68 3.90
CA THR A 183 -13.88 -23.52 3.10
C THR A 183 -14.03 -23.23 1.62
N GLY A 184 -12.89 -23.13 0.92
CA GLY A 184 -12.81 -22.76 -0.49
C GLY A 184 -12.78 -21.26 -0.76
N ASP A 185 -12.87 -20.42 0.27
CA ASP A 185 -12.66 -18.97 0.12
C ASP A 185 -11.18 -18.66 -0.13
N VAL A 186 -10.91 -17.74 -1.06
CA VAL A 186 -9.58 -17.18 -1.29
C VAL A 186 -9.43 -15.92 -0.46
N ILE A 187 -8.45 -15.94 0.43
CA ILE A 187 -8.15 -14.85 1.36
C ILE A 187 -6.75 -14.28 1.13
N ARG A 188 -6.46 -13.16 1.77
CA ARG A 188 -5.10 -12.70 2.00
C ARG A 188 -4.70 -12.99 3.44
N TYR A 189 -3.42 -13.29 3.62
CA TYR A 189 -2.82 -13.41 4.94
C TYR A 189 -1.44 -12.75 4.95
N GLU A 190 -0.97 -12.38 6.12
CA GLU A 190 0.38 -11.89 6.36
C GLU A 190 1.04 -12.76 7.42
N ILE A 191 2.36 -12.86 7.35
CA ILE A 191 3.18 -13.52 8.36
C ILE A 191 3.94 -12.43 9.10
N SER A 192 3.77 -12.36 10.41
CA SER A 192 4.49 -11.44 11.27
C SER A 192 5.94 -11.89 11.49
N GLU A 193 6.80 -11.00 11.99
CA GLU A 193 8.21 -11.28 12.24
C GLU A 193 8.44 -12.50 13.16
N ASN A 194 7.51 -12.80 14.04
CA ASN A 194 7.55 -13.98 14.91
C ASN A 194 6.98 -15.25 14.27
N GLY A 195 6.68 -15.23 12.97
CA GLY A 195 6.15 -16.37 12.22
C GLY A 195 4.64 -16.64 12.40
N THR A 196 3.91 -15.77 13.11
CA THR A 196 2.46 -15.95 13.29
C THR A 196 1.69 -15.45 12.06
N ALA A 197 0.80 -16.28 11.53
CA ALA A 197 -0.06 -15.91 10.42
C ALA A 197 -1.28 -15.12 10.90
N ARG A 198 -1.71 -14.14 10.10
CA ARG A 198 -2.86 -13.28 10.38
C ARG A 198 -3.66 -13.04 9.10
N LEU A 199 -4.99 -13.06 9.20
CA LEU A 199 -5.87 -12.68 8.10
C LEU A 199 -5.57 -11.25 7.65
N GLY A 200 -5.42 -11.06 6.35
CA GLY A 200 -5.12 -9.81 5.70
C GLY A 200 -6.19 -9.39 4.71
N GLN A 201 -6.02 -8.21 4.15
CA GLN A 201 -6.72 -7.72 2.96
C GLN A 201 -5.93 -6.57 2.34
N HIS A 202 -6.02 -6.39 1.03
CA HIS A 202 -5.41 -5.24 0.36
C HIS A 202 -6.16 -3.96 0.76
N PRO A 203 -5.45 -2.87 1.13
CA PRO A 203 -6.12 -1.63 1.49
C PRO A 203 -6.78 -0.97 0.28
N ASN A 204 -8.04 -0.53 0.45
CA ASN A 204 -8.76 0.22 -0.58
C ASN A 204 -8.29 1.67 -0.69
N ILE A 205 -7.66 2.18 0.37
CA ILE A 205 -7.10 3.52 0.39
C ILE A 205 -5.67 3.54 -0.11
N GLN A 206 -5.21 4.71 -0.50
CA GLN A 206 -3.83 4.96 -0.89
C GLN A 206 -3.27 6.12 -0.08
N GLY A 207 -1.96 6.14 0.08
CA GLY A 207 -1.22 7.19 0.75
C GLY A 207 0.17 7.33 0.15
N ALA A 208 0.82 8.43 0.43
CA ALA A 208 2.17 8.70 -0.05
C ALA A 208 3.00 9.40 1.01
N ILE A 209 4.32 9.22 0.94
CA ILE A 209 5.31 9.96 1.73
C ILE A 209 6.37 10.52 0.79
N VAL A 210 6.76 11.77 1.02
CA VAL A 210 7.95 12.37 0.46
C VAL A 210 8.77 12.96 1.60
N ALA A 211 10.04 12.56 1.71
CA ALA A 211 10.99 13.14 2.64
C ALA A 211 11.99 13.98 1.86
N LEU A 212 12.11 15.24 2.22
CA LEU A 212 13.01 16.20 1.59
C LEU A 212 14.14 16.60 2.55
N ASP A 213 15.30 16.87 2.00
CA ASP A 213 16.34 17.59 2.73
C ASP A 213 15.91 19.05 2.91
N PRO A 214 15.92 19.59 4.15
CA PRO A 214 15.46 20.96 4.38
C PRO A 214 16.42 22.04 3.84
N TYR A 215 17.67 21.69 3.52
CA TYR A 215 18.67 22.66 3.06
C TYR A 215 18.65 22.85 1.54
N ASP A 216 18.51 21.77 0.78
CA ASP A 216 18.62 21.80 -0.68
C ASP A 216 17.36 21.27 -1.40
N GLY A 217 16.37 20.76 -0.66
CA GLY A 217 15.14 20.19 -1.20
C GLY A 217 15.32 18.82 -1.86
N ALA A 218 16.48 18.19 -1.73
CA ALA A 218 16.74 16.88 -2.32
C ALA A 218 15.79 15.80 -1.76
N ILE A 219 15.22 14.96 -2.63
CA ILE A 219 14.35 13.87 -2.23
C ILE A 219 15.19 12.76 -1.57
N LYS A 220 14.98 12.51 -0.29
CA LYS A 220 15.65 11.46 0.50
C LYS A 220 14.83 10.16 0.55
N ALA A 221 13.52 10.24 0.45
CA ALA A 221 12.63 9.09 0.28
C ALA A 221 11.37 9.49 -0.47
N ILE A 222 10.82 8.58 -1.26
CA ILE A 222 9.54 8.76 -1.95
C ILE A 222 8.80 7.43 -2.07
N VAL A 223 7.58 7.39 -1.55
CA VAL A 223 6.66 6.26 -1.63
C VAL A 223 5.33 6.78 -2.13
N GLY A 224 4.88 6.30 -3.27
CA GLY A 224 3.69 6.81 -3.96
C GLY A 224 2.41 6.01 -3.74
N GLY A 225 2.46 4.91 -2.98
CA GLY A 225 1.31 4.05 -2.75
C GLY A 225 1.63 2.86 -1.86
N PHE A 226 0.66 1.97 -1.67
CA PHE A 226 0.80 0.77 -0.86
C PHE A 226 1.85 -0.20 -1.40
N ASP A 227 1.79 -0.50 -2.69
CA ASP A 227 2.74 -1.36 -3.42
C ASP A 227 2.77 -0.93 -4.89
N PHE A 228 3.97 -0.75 -5.45
CA PHE A 228 4.16 -0.30 -6.83
C PHE A 228 3.68 -1.34 -7.84
N ASN A 229 3.87 -2.63 -7.57
CA ASN A 229 3.45 -3.70 -8.47
C ASN A 229 1.93 -3.81 -8.53
N ALA A 230 1.26 -3.57 -7.38
CA ALA A 230 -0.20 -3.49 -7.35
C ALA A 230 -0.74 -2.23 -8.05
N LYS A 231 -0.05 -1.08 -7.92
CA LYS A 231 -0.50 0.18 -8.49
C LYS A 231 0.65 1.14 -8.75
N GLN A 232 0.98 1.34 -10.02
CA GLN A 232 2.09 2.21 -10.45
C GLN A 232 1.79 3.71 -10.38
N PHE A 233 0.54 4.10 -10.09
CA PHE A 233 0.17 5.51 -9.94
C PHE A 233 0.85 6.11 -8.71
N ASN A 234 1.73 7.07 -8.92
CA ASN A 234 2.47 7.74 -7.85
C ASN A 234 1.61 8.87 -7.25
N HIS A 235 1.00 8.60 -6.10
CA HIS A 235 0.14 9.58 -5.42
C HIS A 235 0.92 10.80 -4.91
N ALA A 236 2.24 10.69 -4.74
CA ALA A 236 3.07 11.83 -4.34
C ALA A 236 3.23 12.87 -5.45
N THR A 237 3.26 12.44 -6.74
CA THR A 237 3.56 13.32 -7.86
C THR A 237 2.44 13.46 -8.89
N GLN A 238 1.50 12.50 -8.95
CA GLN A 238 0.44 12.46 -9.96
C GLN A 238 -0.96 12.76 -9.39
N ALA A 239 -1.18 12.56 -8.08
CA ALA A 239 -2.47 12.87 -7.47
C ALA A 239 -2.67 14.40 -7.42
N ARG A 240 -3.81 14.84 -7.96
CA ARG A 240 -4.24 16.24 -7.90
C ARG A 240 -5.31 16.36 -6.83
N ARG A 241 -4.87 16.70 -5.61
CA ARG A 241 -5.76 16.88 -4.46
C ARG A 241 -5.71 18.33 -4.00
N GLN A 242 -6.80 18.82 -3.45
CA GLN A 242 -6.85 20.11 -2.80
C GLN A 242 -5.87 20.12 -1.60
N PRO A 243 -4.88 21.02 -1.55
CA PRO A 243 -3.88 21.04 -0.49
C PRO A 243 -4.47 21.44 0.86
N GLY A 244 -5.57 22.19 0.88
CA GLY A 244 -6.18 22.69 2.10
C GLY A 244 -5.17 23.46 2.94
N SER A 245 -5.22 23.29 4.28
CA SER A 245 -4.32 23.98 5.22
C SER A 245 -2.84 23.65 5.04
N ASN A 246 -2.47 22.60 4.28
CA ASN A 246 -1.07 22.33 3.94
C ASN A 246 -0.44 23.43 3.08
N PHE A 247 -1.25 24.28 2.47
CA PHE A 247 -0.76 25.44 1.71
C PHE A 247 -0.42 26.65 2.59
N LYS A 248 -0.88 26.68 3.85
CA LYS A 248 -0.62 27.80 4.78
C LYS A 248 0.85 28.17 4.95
N PRO A 249 1.80 27.21 5.15
CA PRO A 249 3.22 27.56 5.26
C PRO A 249 3.75 28.38 4.08
N PHE A 250 3.27 28.15 2.85
CA PHE A 250 3.75 28.82 1.65
C PHE A 250 3.35 30.31 1.63
N TYR A 251 2.08 30.65 1.89
CA TYR A 251 1.70 32.07 1.90
C TYR A 251 2.10 32.78 3.19
N TYR A 252 2.26 32.05 4.33
CA TYR A 252 2.86 32.65 5.52
C TYR A 252 4.35 32.97 5.31
N ALA A 253 5.10 32.13 4.57
CA ALA A 253 6.45 32.45 4.15
C ALA A 253 6.48 33.72 3.28
N GLY A 254 5.63 33.79 2.27
CA GLY A 254 5.48 35.00 1.45
C GLY A 254 5.09 36.24 2.26
N ALA A 255 4.23 36.10 3.26
CA ALA A 255 3.88 37.20 4.16
C ALA A 255 5.10 37.71 4.97
N ILE A 256 5.95 36.79 5.46
CA ILE A 256 7.17 37.13 6.18
C ILE A 256 8.18 37.82 5.23
N GLU A 257 8.36 37.35 4.01
CA GLU A 257 9.20 37.97 2.99
C GLU A 257 8.74 39.41 2.66
N ASN A 258 7.45 39.68 2.79
CA ASN A 258 6.86 41.02 2.60
C ASN A 258 6.80 41.88 3.89
N GLY A 259 7.61 41.54 4.89
CA GLY A 259 7.86 42.40 6.07
C GLY A 259 7.01 42.05 7.30
N LEU A 260 6.16 41.00 7.26
CA LEU A 260 5.52 40.49 8.47
C LEU A 260 6.53 39.71 9.31
N THR A 261 6.20 39.55 10.58
CA THR A 261 7.00 38.73 11.49
C THR A 261 6.13 37.65 12.13
N ALA A 262 6.76 36.64 12.68
CA ALA A 262 6.06 35.63 13.45
C ALA A 262 5.30 36.20 14.67
N ALA A 263 5.64 37.42 15.11
CA ALA A 263 5.02 38.14 16.22
C ALA A 263 3.92 39.14 15.75
N SER A 264 3.77 39.38 14.45
CA SER A 264 2.70 40.24 13.91
C SER A 264 1.34 39.77 14.39
N ILE A 265 0.49 40.69 14.79
CA ILE A 265 -0.82 40.42 15.41
C ILE A 265 -1.93 40.64 14.38
N TYR A 266 -2.83 39.67 14.30
CA TYR A 266 -4.04 39.69 13.49
C TYR A 266 -5.26 39.36 14.32
N ASN A 267 -6.41 39.94 13.95
CA ASN A 267 -7.66 39.70 14.64
C ASN A 267 -8.38 38.51 14.03
N ASP A 268 -8.45 37.40 14.77
CA ASP A 268 -9.27 36.23 14.42
C ASP A 268 -10.72 36.51 14.83
N ALA A 269 -11.47 37.14 13.95
CA ALA A 269 -12.87 37.56 14.14
C ALA A 269 -13.69 37.23 12.89
N PRO A 270 -15.02 37.19 12.98
CA PRO A 270 -15.89 36.98 11.83
C PRO A 270 -15.56 37.93 10.68
N LEU A 271 -15.35 37.38 9.50
CA LEU A 271 -15.04 38.11 8.28
C LEU A 271 -16.15 37.87 7.26
N VAL A 272 -16.60 38.95 6.60
CA VAL A 272 -17.51 38.89 5.48
C VAL A 272 -16.82 39.53 4.28
N LEU A 273 -16.53 38.74 3.28
CA LEU A 273 -15.96 39.26 2.03
C LEU A 273 -17.11 39.60 1.07
N PRO A 274 -17.13 40.83 0.51
CA PRO A 274 -18.14 41.21 -0.48
C PRO A 274 -17.98 40.35 -1.73
N GLY A 275 -19.09 39.76 -2.19
CA GLY A 275 -19.17 39.07 -3.49
C GLY A 275 -19.74 40.05 -4.53
N GLU A 276 -19.49 39.79 -5.81
CA GLU A 276 -20.04 40.56 -6.92
C GLU A 276 -21.57 40.46 -7.02
N GLU A 277 -22.19 39.44 -6.41
CA GLU A 277 -23.63 39.24 -6.31
C GLU A 277 -24.04 39.14 -4.83
N LEU A 278 -25.10 39.84 -4.43
CA LEU A 278 -25.65 39.90 -3.06
C LEU A 278 -25.96 38.49 -2.46
N GLU A 279 -26.16 37.47 -3.30
CA GLU A 279 -26.44 36.10 -2.87
C GLU A 279 -25.19 35.25 -2.60
N LYS A 280 -23.99 35.76 -2.95
CA LYS A 280 -22.74 35.05 -2.85
C LYS A 280 -21.73 35.65 -1.89
N THR A 281 -22.18 36.19 -0.76
CA THR A 281 -21.23 36.62 0.29
C THR A 281 -20.44 35.42 0.83
N TYR A 282 -19.13 35.44 0.66
CA TYR A 282 -18.24 34.42 1.25
C TYR A 282 -18.03 34.75 2.74
N ARG A 283 -18.44 33.82 3.58
CA ARG A 283 -18.31 33.89 5.05
C ARG A 283 -17.43 32.77 5.54
N PRO A 284 -16.12 32.90 5.45
CA PRO A 284 -15.21 31.86 5.94
C PRO A 284 -15.32 31.69 7.45
N LYS A 285 -15.04 30.49 7.93
CA LYS A 285 -15.06 30.13 9.34
C LYS A 285 -13.83 29.35 9.74
N ASN A 286 -13.47 29.43 11.03
CA ASN A 286 -12.52 28.52 11.63
C ASN A 286 -13.14 27.15 11.84
N SER A 287 -12.31 26.11 11.93
CA SER A 287 -12.75 24.78 12.35
C SER A 287 -13.29 24.86 13.79
N GLY A 288 -14.54 24.42 14.01
CA GLY A 288 -15.19 24.47 15.32
C GLY A 288 -15.87 25.81 15.65
N ASP A 289 -15.97 26.75 14.71
CA ASP A 289 -16.65 28.05 14.88
C ASP A 289 -16.18 28.89 16.09
N VAL A 290 -14.89 28.72 16.47
CA VAL A 290 -14.27 29.46 17.58
C VAL A 290 -13.42 30.61 17.04
N PHE A 291 -13.53 31.79 17.66
CA PHE A 291 -12.74 32.99 17.38
C PHE A 291 -11.83 33.29 18.57
N HIS A 292 -10.60 33.73 18.29
CA HIS A 292 -9.56 33.94 19.31
C HIS A 292 -9.23 35.43 19.54
N GLY A 293 -9.79 36.30 18.74
CA GLY A 293 -9.44 37.72 18.79
C GLY A 293 -8.01 37.99 18.30
N ASN A 294 -7.30 38.89 18.96
CA ASN A 294 -5.93 39.24 18.58
C ASN A 294 -4.95 38.13 18.88
N ILE A 295 -4.41 37.47 17.85
CA ILE A 295 -3.43 36.40 17.95
C ILE A 295 -2.20 36.70 17.09
N ARG A 296 -1.08 36.10 17.45
CA ARG A 296 0.18 36.22 16.69
C ARG A 296 0.15 35.35 15.45
N LEU A 297 0.84 35.80 14.40
CA LEU A 297 0.95 35.06 13.13
C LEU A 297 1.42 33.61 13.34
N ARG A 298 2.44 33.37 14.19
CA ARG A 298 2.87 32.01 14.55
C ARG A 298 1.78 31.16 15.19
N GLU A 299 0.93 31.79 16.01
CA GLU A 299 -0.18 31.08 16.66
C GLU A 299 -1.26 30.72 15.66
N ALA A 300 -1.60 31.62 14.76
CA ALA A 300 -2.52 31.40 13.68
C ALA A 300 -2.06 30.23 12.79
N LEU A 301 -0.74 30.09 12.52
CA LEU A 301 -0.20 28.99 11.73
C LEU A 301 -0.31 27.66 12.47
N TYR A 302 0.21 27.54 13.70
CA TYR A 302 0.22 26.24 14.38
C TYR A 302 -1.16 25.74 14.79
N ARG A 303 -2.12 26.67 15.04
CA ARG A 303 -3.52 26.34 15.27
C ARG A 303 -4.31 26.17 13.98
N SER A 304 -3.69 26.44 12.84
CA SER A 304 -4.33 26.35 11.52
C SER A 304 -5.58 27.23 11.40
N ILE A 305 -5.56 28.45 11.97
CA ILE A 305 -6.66 29.41 11.92
C ILE A 305 -6.93 29.83 10.48
N ASN A 306 -8.20 29.73 10.04
CA ASN A 306 -8.56 30.04 8.66
C ASN A 306 -8.67 31.56 8.43
N LEU A 307 -9.31 32.28 9.33
CA LEU A 307 -9.62 33.70 9.15
C LEU A 307 -8.39 34.61 9.09
N VAL A 308 -7.33 34.25 9.84
CA VAL A 308 -6.05 34.97 9.76
C VAL A 308 -5.28 34.63 8.48
N SER A 309 -5.64 33.56 7.81
CA SER A 309 -4.99 33.10 6.58
C SER A 309 -5.61 33.71 5.32
N ILE A 310 -6.71 34.41 5.45
CA ILE A 310 -7.43 35.13 4.38
C ILE A 310 -7.06 36.60 4.40
#